data_2894928807e650cd5a5d3e146d7c7456
#
_entry.id   2894928807e650cd5a5d3e146d7c7456
#
_cell.length_a   1.000
_cell.length_b   1.000
_cell.length_c   1.000
_cell.angle_alpha   90.00
_cell.angle_beta   90.00
_cell.angle_gamma   90.00
#
_symmetry.space_group_name_H-M   'P 1'
#
loop_
_entity.id
_entity.type
_entity.pdbx_description
1 polymer ?
#
loop_
_entity_poly.entity_id
_entity_poly.type
_entity_poly.pdbx_seq_one_letter_code
_entity_poly.pdbx_strand_id
1 'polypeptide(L)'
;MDKNQYKALNINDYISLALLFIISFFLFADQNLMGPNLTQIAQEFGFNDTERDIKLGGHISLVFWLIGGFVTLFFGYYTDIVNRKKLLIIAILVGEIPCFLTGFVETYQQFFWLRALTGIGIGAIIPITYSLLADYFPPNLRSTATGCLGLVVGLGIGGGQLLAGITGPDYGWRICFIIVAIPNFIFLLFYGIFAIEPKRGKSDTKVSVNQQIDWNNFKKLISKITNILIFLQGVAGTVP
;
A
#
# COMPACT_ATOMS: atom_id res chain seq x y z
N MET A 1 2.95 32.70 -18.00
CA MET A 1 3.42 31.46 -17.40
C MET A 1 3.90 30.56 -18.52
N ASP A 2 5.19 30.32 -18.55
CA ASP A 2 5.87 29.63 -19.65
C ASP A 2 5.50 28.15 -19.66
N LYS A 3 4.72 27.72 -20.65
CA LYS A 3 4.27 26.33 -20.83
C LYS A 3 5.41 25.36 -21.16
N ASN A 4 6.61 25.86 -21.41
CA ASN A 4 7.77 25.10 -21.89
C ASN A 4 8.75 24.63 -20.80
N GLN A 5 8.45 24.81 -19.51
CA GLN A 5 9.41 24.55 -18.45
C GLN A 5 9.33 23.12 -17.87
N TYR A 6 8.34 22.31 -18.29
CA TYR A 6 8.21 20.94 -17.80
C TYR A 6 8.76 19.95 -18.82
N LYS A 7 9.81 19.25 -18.42
CA LYS A 7 10.37 18.17 -19.23
C LYS A 7 9.32 17.07 -19.39
N ALA A 8 8.92 16.78 -20.62
CA ALA A 8 7.99 15.67 -20.89
C ALA A 8 8.50 14.35 -20.28
N LEU A 9 7.58 13.52 -19.80
CA LEU A 9 7.91 12.19 -19.33
C LEU A 9 8.49 11.36 -20.47
N ASN A 10 9.56 10.64 -20.19
CA ASN A 10 10.15 9.70 -21.14
C ASN A 10 9.37 8.37 -21.11
N ILE A 11 9.54 7.53 -22.13
CA ILE A 11 8.91 6.20 -22.19
C ILE A 11 9.19 5.37 -20.91
N ASN A 12 10.40 5.46 -20.37
CA ASN A 12 10.80 4.76 -19.17
C ASN A 12 10.07 5.29 -17.91
N ASP A 13 9.75 6.59 -17.86
CA ASP A 13 8.94 7.16 -16.78
C ASP A 13 7.50 6.59 -16.84
N TYR A 14 6.91 6.45 -18.03
CA TYR A 14 5.59 5.82 -18.20
C TYR A 14 5.59 4.35 -17.82
N ILE A 15 6.62 3.59 -18.19
CA ILE A 15 6.78 2.17 -17.80
C ILE A 15 6.87 2.06 -16.28
N SER A 16 7.67 2.91 -15.64
CA SER A 16 7.83 2.92 -14.19
C SER A 16 6.52 3.22 -13.47
N LEU A 17 5.74 4.20 -13.97
CA LEU A 17 4.44 4.56 -13.41
C LEU A 17 3.39 3.45 -13.63
N ALA A 18 3.35 2.86 -14.82
CA ALA A 18 2.43 1.76 -15.12
C ALA A 18 2.69 0.55 -14.20
N LEU A 19 3.95 0.17 -14.03
CA LEU A 19 4.32 -0.93 -13.14
C LEU A 19 4.02 -0.60 -11.68
N LEU A 20 4.27 0.63 -11.24
CA LEU A 20 3.93 1.10 -9.90
C LEU A 20 2.42 1.00 -9.62
N PHE A 21 1.59 1.40 -10.58
CA PHE A 21 0.14 1.34 -10.47
C PHE A 21 -0.37 -0.12 -10.46
N ILE A 22 0.20 -0.99 -11.31
CA ILE A 22 -0.16 -2.41 -11.32
C ILE A 22 0.20 -3.08 -9.99
N ILE A 23 1.39 -2.83 -9.46
CA ILE A 23 1.80 -3.32 -8.14
C ILE A 23 0.86 -2.82 -7.05
N SER A 24 0.50 -1.53 -7.08
CA SER A 24 -0.47 -0.96 -6.14
C SER A 24 -1.84 -1.64 -6.24
N PHE A 25 -2.32 -1.92 -7.44
CA PHE A 25 -3.57 -2.65 -7.67
C PHE A 25 -3.55 -4.02 -6.97
N PHE A 26 -2.53 -4.84 -7.21
CA PHE A 26 -2.45 -6.18 -6.62
C PHE A 26 -2.28 -6.14 -5.10
N LEU A 27 -1.50 -5.19 -4.57
CA LEU A 27 -1.31 -5.05 -3.14
C LEU A 27 -2.62 -4.68 -2.41
N PHE A 28 -3.43 -3.78 -3.00
CA PHE A 28 -4.74 -3.44 -2.45
C PHE A 28 -5.80 -4.53 -2.70
N ALA A 29 -5.63 -5.35 -3.75
CA ALA A 29 -6.43 -6.55 -3.95
C ALA A 29 -6.16 -7.58 -2.85
N ASP A 30 -4.88 -7.85 -2.51
CA ASP A 30 -4.49 -8.76 -1.43
C ASP A 30 -5.14 -8.38 -0.09
N GLN A 31 -5.09 -7.12 0.27
CA GLN A 31 -5.69 -6.63 1.51
C GLN A 31 -7.16 -7.02 1.64
N ASN A 32 -7.88 -7.11 0.54
CA ASN A 32 -9.33 -7.27 0.52
C ASN A 32 -9.83 -8.70 0.22
N LEU A 33 -8.94 -9.69 0.16
CA LEU A 33 -9.30 -11.09 -0.10
C LEU A 33 -9.99 -11.77 1.08
N MET A 34 -9.70 -11.33 2.30
CA MET A 34 -10.21 -11.98 3.52
C MET A 34 -11.70 -11.75 3.71
N GLY A 35 -12.20 -10.54 3.44
CA GLY A 35 -13.59 -10.15 3.72
C GLY A 35 -14.65 -11.12 3.16
N PRO A 36 -14.69 -11.37 1.84
CA PRO A 36 -15.66 -12.30 1.25
C PRO A 36 -15.52 -13.76 1.74
N ASN A 37 -14.32 -14.15 2.17
CA ASN A 37 -14.01 -15.50 2.62
C ASN A 37 -14.08 -15.68 4.14
N LEU A 38 -14.49 -14.66 4.90
CA LEU A 38 -14.41 -14.62 6.36
C LEU A 38 -15.12 -15.81 7.02
N THR A 39 -16.32 -16.17 6.52
CA THR A 39 -17.11 -17.29 7.03
C THR A 39 -16.44 -18.63 6.73
N GLN A 40 -15.89 -18.81 5.55
CA GLN A 40 -15.18 -20.04 5.17
C GLN A 40 -13.92 -20.24 6.01
N ILE A 41 -13.14 -19.17 6.22
CA ILE A 41 -11.96 -19.19 7.09
C ILE A 41 -12.35 -19.54 8.53
N ALA A 42 -13.44 -18.96 9.05
CA ALA A 42 -13.92 -19.21 10.40
C ALA A 42 -14.36 -20.66 10.59
N GLN A 43 -15.10 -21.20 9.64
CA GLN A 43 -15.55 -22.61 9.67
C GLN A 43 -14.36 -23.58 9.70
N GLU A 44 -13.34 -23.32 8.92
CA GLU A 44 -12.15 -24.17 8.86
C GLU A 44 -11.34 -24.15 10.16
N PHE A 45 -11.23 -22.99 10.82
CA PHE A 45 -10.58 -22.89 12.13
C PHE A 45 -11.49 -23.25 13.31
N GLY A 46 -12.72 -23.66 13.05
CA GLY A 46 -13.67 -24.07 14.10
C GLY A 46 -14.20 -22.90 14.94
N PHE A 47 -14.28 -21.69 14.38
CA PHE A 47 -14.77 -20.50 15.07
C PHE A 47 -16.29 -20.35 14.91
N ASN A 48 -16.96 -19.98 16.00
CA ASN A 48 -18.34 -19.52 15.96
C ASN A 48 -18.42 -18.09 15.42
N ASP A 49 -19.64 -17.56 15.19
CA ASP A 49 -19.83 -16.22 14.61
C ASP A 49 -19.18 -15.12 15.45
N THR A 50 -19.27 -15.18 16.78
CA THR A 50 -18.64 -14.21 17.67
C THR A 50 -17.11 -14.27 17.59
N GLU A 51 -16.55 -15.49 17.58
CA GLU A 51 -15.10 -15.68 17.43
C GLU A 51 -14.60 -15.25 16.05
N ARG A 52 -15.37 -15.50 14.98
CA ARG A 52 -15.08 -14.99 13.63
C ARG A 52 -14.92 -13.49 13.65
N ASP A 53 -15.91 -12.78 14.18
CA ASP A 53 -15.93 -11.32 14.18
C ASP A 53 -14.81 -10.73 15.06
N ILE A 54 -14.55 -11.32 16.22
CA ILE A 54 -13.49 -10.88 17.12
C ILE A 54 -12.11 -11.24 16.59
N LYS A 55 -11.87 -12.51 16.23
CA LYS A 55 -10.51 -12.99 15.88
C LYS A 55 -10.13 -12.59 14.46
N LEU A 56 -11.00 -12.82 13.47
CA LEU A 56 -10.69 -12.52 12.08
C LEU A 56 -10.98 -11.04 11.75
N GLY A 57 -12.15 -10.54 12.10
CA GLY A 57 -12.52 -9.14 11.87
C GLY A 57 -11.75 -8.17 12.75
N GLY A 58 -11.76 -8.36 14.06
CA GLY A 58 -11.18 -7.43 15.03
C GLY A 58 -9.67 -7.55 15.18
N HIS A 59 -9.17 -8.68 15.71
CA HIS A 59 -7.75 -8.80 16.09
C HIS A 59 -6.81 -8.70 14.89
N ILE A 60 -7.10 -9.38 13.77
CA ILE A 60 -6.26 -9.34 12.58
C ILE A 60 -6.23 -7.92 12.00
N SER A 61 -7.39 -7.29 11.84
CA SER A 61 -7.49 -5.93 11.32
C SER A 61 -6.76 -4.93 12.21
N LEU A 62 -6.92 -5.03 13.53
CA LEU A 62 -6.24 -4.17 14.48
C LEU A 62 -4.72 -4.27 14.36
N VAL A 63 -4.16 -5.49 14.37
CA VAL A 63 -2.70 -5.68 14.29
C VAL A 63 -2.17 -5.29 12.91
N PHE A 64 -2.90 -5.60 11.84
CA PHE A 64 -2.57 -5.19 10.47
C PHE A 64 -2.44 -3.67 10.36
N TRP A 65 -3.44 -2.91 10.80
CA TRP A 65 -3.42 -1.45 10.73
C TRP A 65 -2.44 -0.81 11.70
N LEU A 66 -2.23 -1.43 12.86
CA LEU A 66 -1.25 -0.96 13.84
C LEU A 66 0.17 -1.06 13.28
N ILE A 67 0.53 -2.22 12.74
CA ILE A 67 1.84 -2.43 12.06
C ILE A 67 1.94 -1.51 10.85
N GLY A 68 0.93 -1.47 9.97
CA GLY A 68 0.91 -0.60 8.80
C GLY A 68 1.09 0.88 9.16
N GLY A 69 0.42 1.36 10.20
CA GLY A 69 0.53 2.74 10.68
C GLY A 69 1.94 3.09 11.17
N PHE A 70 2.56 2.23 11.98
CA PHE A 70 3.95 2.42 12.39
C PHE A 70 4.90 2.42 11.20
N VAL A 71 4.75 1.45 10.31
CA VAL A 71 5.56 1.31 9.10
C VAL A 71 5.43 2.55 8.21
N THR A 72 4.25 3.12 8.07
CA THR A 72 4.03 4.35 7.30
C THR A 72 4.91 5.50 7.78
N LEU A 73 5.07 5.67 9.09
CA LEU A 73 5.93 6.71 9.67
C LEU A 73 7.41 6.47 9.33
N PHE A 74 7.89 5.22 9.49
CA PHE A 74 9.27 4.87 9.16
C PHE A 74 9.55 5.02 7.66
N PHE A 75 8.69 4.46 6.82
CA PHE A 75 8.90 4.54 5.37
C PHE A 75 8.72 5.96 4.84
N GLY A 76 7.84 6.77 5.44
CA GLY A 76 7.75 8.20 5.14
C GLY A 76 9.09 8.91 5.32
N TYR A 77 9.77 8.67 6.45
CA TYR A 77 11.09 9.22 6.72
C TYR A 77 12.17 8.67 5.76
N TYR A 78 12.22 7.34 5.60
CA TYR A 78 13.23 6.72 4.72
C TYR A 78 13.03 7.06 3.25
N THR A 79 11.81 7.38 2.81
CA THR A 79 11.54 7.83 1.45
C THR A 79 12.34 9.08 1.07
N ASP A 80 12.67 9.92 2.05
CA ASP A 80 13.44 11.13 1.82
C ASP A 80 14.96 10.91 1.78
N ILE A 81 15.46 9.79 2.32
CA ILE A 81 16.89 9.56 2.51
C ILE A 81 17.44 8.50 1.56
N VAL A 82 16.71 7.40 1.37
CA VAL A 82 17.17 6.24 0.58
C VAL A 82 16.58 6.21 -0.82
N ASN A 83 17.16 5.34 -1.68
CA ASN A 83 16.64 5.08 -3.01
C ASN A 83 15.22 4.47 -2.92
N ARG A 84 14.22 5.21 -3.44
CA ARG A 84 12.80 4.86 -3.32
C ARG A 84 12.42 3.62 -4.13
N LYS A 85 13.11 3.37 -5.25
CA LYS A 85 12.92 2.14 -6.03
C LYS A 85 13.29 0.91 -5.19
N LYS A 86 14.46 0.92 -4.54
CA LYS A 86 14.89 -0.18 -3.67
C LYS A 86 13.99 -0.32 -2.46
N LEU A 87 13.62 0.81 -1.86
CA LEU A 87 12.73 0.86 -0.69
C LEU A 87 11.38 0.24 -1.01
N LEU A 88 10.79 0.57 -2.17
CA LEU A 88 9.54 0.00 -2.66
C LEU A 88 9.64 -1.51 -2.84
N ILE A 89 10.69 -1.99 -3.51
CA ILE A 89 10.89 -3.42 -3.76
C ILE A 89 10.95 -4.19 -2.45
N ILE A 90 11.75 -3.71 -1.48
CA ILE A 90 11.88 -4.36 -0.16
C ILE A 90 10.54 -4.36 0.57
N ALA A 91 9.85 -3.22 0.60
CA ALA A 91 8.57 -3.07 1.28
C ALA A 91 7.50 -4.02 0.73
N ILE A 92 7.40 -4.11 -0.60
CA ILE A 92 6.46 -5.01 -1.26
C ILE A 92 6.83 -6.47 -1.01
N LEU A 93 8.11 -6.85 -1.11
CA LEU A 93 8.53 -8.23 -0.81
C LEU A 93 8.18 -8.64 0.62
N VAL A 94 8.42 -7.75 1.59
CA VAL A 94 8.12 -8.03 3.00
C VAL A 94 6.60 -8.16 3.25
N GLY A 95 5.76 -7.47 2.49
CA GLY A 95 4.30 -7.61 2.57
C GLY A 95 3.77 -8.80 1.77
N GLU A 96 4.27 -9.01 0.56
CA GLU A 96 3.73 -9.98 -0.40
C GLU A 96 4.15 -11.43 -0.12
N ILE A 97 5.36 -11.64 0.43
CA ILE A 97 5.78 -12.99 0.86
C ILE A 97 4.82 -13.56 1.90
N PRO A 98 4.45 -12.86 2.98
CA PRO A 98 3.41 -13.30 3.89
C PRO A 98 2.03 -13.53 3.22
N CYS A 99 1.66 -12.69 2.23
CA CYS A 99 0.44 -12.91 1.46
C CYS A 99 0.46 -14.27 0.76
N PHE A 100 1.49 -14.54 0.00
CA PHE A 100 1.67 -15.82 -0.69
C PHE A 100 1.66 -17.00 0.28
N LEU A 101 2.40 -16.87 1.40
CA LEU A 101 2.46 -17.93 2.43
C LEU A 101 1.11 -18.15 3.13
N THR A 102 0.21 -17.16 3.13
CA THR A 102 -1.16 -17.33 3.66
C THR A 102 -1.93 -18.43 2.91
N GLY A 103 -1.59 -18.70 1.64
CA GLY A 103 -2.16 -19.82 0.89
C GLY A 103 -1.81 -21.21 1.42
N PHE A 104 -0.86 -21.33 2.35
CA PHE A 104 -0.33 -22.59 2.85
C PHE A 104 -0.52 -22.77 4.38
N VAL A 105 -1.24 -21.89 5.04
CA VAL A 105 -1.42 -21.96 6.50
C VAL A 105 -2.34 -23.10 6.91
N GLU A 106 -2.03 -23.72 8.04
CA GLU A 106 -2.82 -24.79 8.65
C GLU A 106 -3.47 -24.35 9.97
N THR A 107 -2.91 -23.34 10.62
CA THR A 107 -3.37 -22.86 11.94
C THR A 107 -3.74 -21.39 11.91
N TYR A 108 -4.70 -21.02 12.78
CA TYR A 108 -5.06 -19.61 12.97
C TYR A 108 -3.86 -18.74 13.37
N GLN A 109 -2.92 -19.27 14.17
CA GLN A 109 -1.76 -18.55 14.62
C GLN A 109 -0.84 -18.15 13.44
N GLN A 110 -0.61 -19.08 12.50
CA GLN A 110 0.13 -18.80 11.27
C GLN A 110 -0.59 -17.75 10.42
N PHE A 111 -1.89 -17.93 10.23
CA PHE A 111 -2.73 -16.98 9.50
C PHE A 111 -2.65 -15.58 10.10
N PHE A 112 -2.82 -15.46 11.43
CA PHE A 112 -2.78 -14.19 12.15
C PHE A 112 -1.47 -13.43 11.91
N TRP A 113 -0.31 -14.08 12.12
CA TRP A 113 0.98 -13.41 11.97
C TRP A 113 1.30 -13.06 10.52
N LEU A 114 0.96 -13.92 9.57
CA LEU A 114 1.16 -13.62 8.16
C LEU A 114 0.28 -12.44 7.72
N ARG A 115 -0.98 -12.37 8.13
CA ARG A 115 -1.85 -11.23 7.85
C ARG A 115 -1.35 -9.94 8.52
N ALA A 116 -0.85 -10.03 9.74
CA ALA A 116 -0.23 -8.90 10.42
C ALA A 116 0.98 -8.35 9.64
N LEU A 117 1.84 -9.23 9.12
CA LEU A 117 3.02 -8.83 8.34
C LEU A 117 2.67 -8.22 6.98
N THR A 118 1.57 -8.61 6.34
CA THR A 118 1.13 -7.97 5.09
C THR A 118 0.83 -6.48 5.27
N GLY A 119 0.48 -6.05 6.49
CA GLY A 119 0.32 -4.64 6.85
C GLY A 119 1.56 -3.78 6.57
N ILE A 120 2.76 -4.38 6.57
CA ILE A 120 4.02 -3.68 6.24
C ILE A 120 3.99 -3.18 4.81
N GLY A 121 3.59 -4.01 3.85
CA GLY A 121 3.50 -3.63 2.43
C GLY A 121 2.54 -2.46 2.22
N ILE A 122 1.34 -2.54 2.79
CA ILE A 122 0.31 -1.49 2.69
C ILE A 122 0.77 -0.19 3.37
N GLY A 123 1.38 -0.28 4.57
CA GLY A 123 1.88 0.91 5.27
C GLY A 123 3.00 1.61 4.52
N ALA A 124 3.83 0.87 3.80
CA ALA A 124 4.97 1.42 3.08
C ALA A 124 4.62 1.98 1.70
N ILE A 125 3.66 1.37 0.96
CA ILE A 125 3.37 1.74 -0.44
C ILE A 125 2.93 3.19 -0.59
N ILE A 126 2.09 3.68 0.31
CA ILE A 126 1.48 5.01 0.22
C ILE A 126 2.52 6.14 0.25
N PRO A 127 3.37 6.28 1.29
CA PRO A 127 4.35 7.36 1.33
C PRO A 127 5.36 7.28 0.18
N ILE A 128 5.79 6.07 -0.21
CA ILE A 128 6.74 5.89 -1.30
C ILE A 128 6.11 6.33 -2.63
N THR A 129 4.88 5.91 -2.90
CA THR A 129 4.19 6.23 -4.15
C THR A 129 3.90 7.72 -4.27
N TYR A 130 3.42 8.38 -3.21
CA TYR A 130 3.21 9.83 -3.24
C TYR A 130 4.51 10.59 -3.45
N SER A 131 5.61 10.17 -2.84
CA SER A 131 6.92 10.78 -3.05
C SER A 131 7.41 10.61 -4.50
N LEU A 132 7.22 9.43 -5.11
CA LEU A 132 7.56 9.19 -6.52
C LEU A 132 6.69 10.04 -7.45
N LEU A 133 5.37 10.09 -7.24
CA LEU A 133 4.45 10.89 -8.04
C LEU A 133 4.79 12.39 -7.98
N ALA A 134 5.21 12.89 -6.81
CA ALA A 134 5.60 14.29 -6.66
C ALA A 134 6.82 14.66 -7.53
N ASP A 135 7.71 13.71 -7.82
CA ASP A 135 8.87 13.95 -8.68
C ASP A 135 8.60 13.68 -10.17
N TYR A 136 7.66 12.79 -10.50
CA TYR A 136 7.25 12.57 -11.88
C TYR A 136 6.40 13.72 -12.42
N PHE A 137 5.53 14.29 -11.56
CA PHE A 137 4.52 15.27 -12.00
C PHE A 137 4.76 16.66 -11.40
N PRO A 138 4.59 17.72 -12.20
CA PRO A 138 4.62 19.10 -11.71
C PRO A 138 3.43 19.37 -10.77
N PRO A 139 3.51 20.40 -9.90
CA PRO A 139 2.49 20.67 -8.87
C PRO A 139 1.04 20.73 -9.38
N ASN A 140 0.84 21.26 -10.58
CA ASN A 140 -0.48 21.38 -11.22
C ASN A 140 -1.09 20.05 -11.70
N LEU A 141 -0.30 18.99 -11.87
CA LEU A 141 -0.74 17.66 -12.30
C LEU A 141 -0.72 16.63 -11.16
N ARG A 142 -0.16 16.96 -10.01
CA ARG A 142 -0.05 16.02 -8.87
C ARG A 142 -1.41 15.54 -8.39
N SER A 143 -2.40 16.43 -8.32
CA SER A 143 -3.76 16.05 -7.90
C SER A 143 -4.41 15.06 -8.88
N THR A 144 -4.19 15.23 -10.18
CA THR A 144 -4.66 14.28 -11.20
C THR A 144 -3.95 12.92 -11.06
N ALA A 145 -2.63 12.93 -10.90
CA ALA A 145 -1.84 11.70 -10.72
C ALA A 145 -2.24 10.93 -9.45
N THR A 146 -2.47 11.63 -8.34
CA THR A 146 -2.96 11.01 -7.10
C THR A 146 -4.42 10.53 -7.23
N GLY A 147 -5.25 11.23 -8.01
CA GLY A 147 -6.60 10.77 -8.36
C GLY A 147 -6.57 9.47 -9.17
N CYS A 148 -5.67 9.36 -10.16
CA CYS A 148 -5.46 8.11 -10.90
C CYS A 148 -5.00 6.97 -9.98
N LEU A 149 -4.08 7.24 -9.05
CA LEU A 149 -3.69 6.25 -8.04
C LEU A 149 -4.90 5.82 -7.20
N GLY A 150 -5.74 6.75 -6.76
CA GLY A 150 -6.97 6.46 -6.01
C GLY A 150 -7.93 5.53 -6.77
N LEU A 151 -8.09 5.74 -8.09
CA LEU A 151 -8.86 4.83 -8.95
C LEU A 151 -8.25 3.44 -9.00
N VAL A 152 -6.92 3.32 -9.15
CA VAL A 152 -6.21 2.04 -9.17
C VAL A 152 -6.36 1.31 -7.84
N VAL A 153 -6.25 2.02 -6.72
CA VAL A 153 -6.49 1.49 -5.37
C VAL A 153 -7.93 0.98 -5.23
N GLY A 154 -8.92 1.78 -5.62
CA GLY A 154 -10.34 1.38 -5.59
C GLY A 154 -10.63 0.14 -6.46
N LEU A 155 -10.05 0.09 -7.66
CA LEU A 155 -10.15 -1.09 -8.53
C LEU A 155 -9.44 -2.31 -7.92
N GLY A 156 -8.31 -2.13 -7.23
CA GLY A 156 -7.64 -3.19 -6.50
C GLY A 156 -8.52 -3.76 -5.38
N ILE A 157 -9.09 -2.89 -4.55
CA ILE A 157 -10.02 -3.27 -3.47
C ILE A 157 -11.20 -4.06 -4.04
N GLY A 158 -11.91 -3.49 -5.02
CA GLY A 158 -13.07 -4.14 -5.64
C GLY A 158 -12.69 -5.42 -6.39
N GLY A 159 -11.57 -5.41 -7.11
CA GLY A 159 -11.05 -6.58 -7.82
C GLY A 159 -10.68 -7.73 -6.90
N GLY A 160 -10.03 -7.44 -5.75
CA GLY A 160 -9.72 -8.43 -4.73
C GLY A 160 -10.98 -9.05 -4.12
N GLN A 161 -11.94 -8.22 -3.74
CA GLN A 161 -13.23 -8.71 -3.21
C GLN A 161 -13.99 -9.55 -4.22
N LEU A 162 -14.05 -9.11 -5.49
CA LEU A 162 -14.70 -9.85 -6.55
C LEU A 162 -14.02 -11.19 -6.81
N LEU A 163 -12.69 -11.21 -6.92
CA LEU A 163 -11.90 -12.41 -7.10
C LEU A 163 -12.16 -13.39 -5.94
N ALA A 164 -12.07 -12.92 -4.70
CA ALA A 164 -12.26 -13.73 -3.52
C ALA A 164 -13.70 -14.29 -3.43
N GLY A 165 -14.70 -13.48 -3.79
CA GLY A 165 -16.10 -13.89 -3.80
C GLY A 165 -16.44 -14.94 -4.86
N ILE A 166 -15.74 -14.93 -6.01
CA ILE A 166 -15.94 -15.91 -7.10
C ILE A 166 -15.13 -17.17 -6.84
N THR A 167 -13.83 -17.02 -6.51
CA THR A 167 -12.92 -18.18 -6.44
C THR A 167 -12.95 -18.87 -5.09
N GLY A 168 -13.23 -18.15 -4.00
CA GLY A 168 -13.23 -18.71 -2.65
C GLY A 168 -14.21 -19.87 -2.46
N PRO A 169 -15.49 -19.75 -2.86
CA PRO A 169 -16.48 -20.83 -2.72
C PRO A 169 -16.11 -22.11 -3.47
N ASP A 170 -15.56 -22.00 -4.68
CA ASP A 170 -15.31 -23.14 -5.56
C ASP A 170 -13.96 -23.81 -5.31
N TYR A 171 -12.91 -23.00 -5.04
CA TYR A 171 -11.52 -23.46 -4.98
C TYR A 171 -10.89 -23.30 -3.59
N GLY A 172 -11.62 -22.74 -2.64
CA GLY A 172 -11.14 -22.46 -1.29
C GLY A 172 -10.44 -21.11 -1.18
N TRP A 173 -10.54 -20.50 0.00
CA TRP A 173 -10.03 -19.15 0.29
C TRP A 173 -8.51 -19.00 0.12
N ARG A 174 -7.75 -20.07 0.32
CA ARG A 174 -6.29 -20.06 0.22
C ARG A 174 -5.79 -19.72 -1.18
N ILE A 175 -6.46 -20.23 -2.20
CA ILE A 175 -6.07 -20.04 -3.59
C ILE A 175 -6.16 -18.56 -4.00
N CYS A 176 -7.07 -17.79 -3.39
CA CYS A 176 -7.23 -16.37 -3.67
C CYS A 176 -5.93 -15.59 -3.38
N PHE A 177 -5.25 -15.91 -2.28
CA PHE A 177 -3.99 -15.26 -1.90
C PHE A 177 -2.85 -15.62 -2.87
N ILE A 178 -2.80 -16.86 -3.33
CA ILE A 178 -1.80 -17.33 -4.28
C ILE A 178 -2.01 -16.65 -5.66
N ILE A 179 -3.26 -16.57 -6.12
CA ILE A 179 -3.61 -15.96 -7.42
C ILE A 179 -3.24 -14.48 -7.46
N VAL A 180 -3.36 -13.76 -6.36
CA VAL A 180 -3.02 -12.33 -6.30
C VAL A 180 -1.53 -12.11 -6.11
N ALA A 181 -0.88 -12.91 -5.28
CA ALA A 181 0.54 -12.75 -4.96
C ALA A 181 1.46 -13.06 -6.15
N ILE A 182 1.18 -14.11 -6.94
CA ILE A 182 2.05 -14.50 -8.07
C ILE A 182 2.19 -13.38 -9.12
N PRO A 183 1.11 -12.80 -9.66
CA PRO A 183 1.24 -11.67 -10.59
C PRO A 183 1.97 -10.48 -9.97
N ASN A 184 1.74 -10.18 -8.69
CA ASN A 184 2.41 -9.08 -8.03
C ASN A 184 3.92 -9.28 -7.94
N PHE A 185 4.40 -10.49 -7.65
CA PHE A 185 5.83 -10.82 -7.71
C PHE A 185 6.40 -10.64 -9.12
N ILE A 186 5.67 -11.05 -10.16
CA ILE A 186 6.10 -10.90 -11.55
C ILE A 186 6.24 -9.40 -11.90
N PHE A 187 5.23 -8.59 -11.58
CA PHE A 187 5.28 -7.15 -11.85
C PHE A 187 6.33 -6.44 -10.99
N LEU A 188 6.56 -6.88 -9.77
CA LEU A 188 7.64 -6.37 -8.92
C LEU A 188 9.02 -6.67 -9.51
N LEU A 189 9.22 -7.86 -10.08
CA LEU A 189 10.44 -8.21 -10.81
C LEU A 189 10.64 -7.29 -12.02
N PHE A 190 9.59 -7.07 -12.82
CA PHE A 190 9.64 -6.13 -13.94
C PHE A 190 9.93 -4.70 -13.47
N TYR A 191 9.34 -4.26 -12.38
CA TYR A 191 9.65 -2.98 -11.77
C TYR A 191 11.13 -2.90 -11.36
N GLY A 192 11.66 -3.95 -10.78
CA GLY A 192 13.09 -4.05 -10.43
C GLY A 192 14.02 -3.89 -11.64
N ILE A 193 13.65 -4.45 -12.79
CA ILE A 193 14.45 -4.42 -14.01
C ILE A 193 14.27 -3.08 -14.76
N PHE A 194 13.04 -2.69 -15.05
CA PHE A 194 12.72 -1.62 -15.99
C PHE A 194 12.45 -0.26 -15.36
N ALA A 195 12.03 -0.19 -14.09
CA ALA A 195 11.71 1.08 -13.48
C ALA A 195 12.95 1.92 -13.23
N ILE A 196 12.84 3.22 -13.48
CA ILE A 196 13.87 4.21 -13.22
C ILE A 196 13.39 5.15 -12.12
N GLU A 197 14.22 5.32 -11.08
CA GLU A 197 13.92 6.29 -10.03
C GLU A 197 14.06 7.72 -10.57
N PRO A 198 13.03 8.58 -10.46
CA PRO A 198 13.14 9.98 -10.84
C PRO A 198 14.13 10.71 -9.92
N LYS A 199 14.86 11.67 -10.48
CA LYS A 199 15.70 12.55 -9.66
C LYS A 199 14.82 13.34 -8.70
N ARG A 200 15.23 13.41 -7.43
CA ARG A 200 14.52 14.18 -6.40
C ARG A 200 14.41 15.65 -6.79
N GLY A 201 13.22 16.23 -6.58
CA GLY A 201 12.96 17.61 -6.95
C GLY A 201 12.97 17.89 -8.46
N LYS A 202 12.87 16.85 -9.31
CA LYS A 202 12.86 16.98 -10.78
C LYS A 202 11.77 17.96 -11.27
N SER A 203 10.65 17.99 -10.56
CA SER A 203 9.47 18.78 -10.91
C SER A 203 9.28 20.04 -10.05
N ASP A 204 10.16 20.32 -9.10
CA ASP A 204 10.09 21.50 -8.24
C ASP A 204 11.12 22.54 -8.67
N THR A 205 10.66 23.78 -8.88
CA THR A 205 11.51 24.91 -9.32
C THR A 205 12.40 25.49 -8.22
N LYS A 206 12.18 25.14 -6.94
CA LYS A 206 12.98 25.58 -5.79
C LYS A 206 12.92 24.53 -4.68
N VAL A 207 13.92 23.69 -4.56
CA VAL A 207 14.11 22.87 -3.35
C VAL A 207 15.51 23.10 -2.83
N SER A 208 15.61 23.85 -1.75
CA SER A 208 16.74 23.75 -0.82
C SER A 208 16.50 22.52 0.04
N VAL A 209 17.16 21.42 -0.31
CA VAL A 209 17.08 20.18 0.48
C VAL A 209 17.99 20.33 1.70
N ASN A 210 17.48 20.98 2.73
CA ASN A 210 18.07 20.91 4.06
C ASN A 210 17.14 20.06 4.93
N GLN A 211 17.28 18.73 4.79
CA GLN A 211 16.42 17.74 5.44
C GLN A 211 17.00 17.36 6.82
N GLN A 212 17.02 18.30 7.73
CA GLN A 212 17.14 17.97 9.15
C GLN A 212 15.74 17.95 9.76
N ILE A 213 15.45 16.88 10.51
CA ILE A 213 14.21 16.83 11.32
C ILE A 213 14.30 17.97 12.33
N ASP A 214 13.59 19.06 12.05
CA ASP A 214 13.44 20.15 12.99
C ASP A 214 12.20 19.85 13.85
N TRP A 215 12.45 19.47 15.10
CA TRP A 215 11.43 19.20 16.11
C TRP A 215 10.47 20.39 16.31
N ASN A 216 10.93 21.61 16.08
CA ASN A 216 10.08 22.79 16.17
C ASN A 216 9.10 22.86 15.01
N ASN A 217 9.51 22.48 13.81
CA ASN A 217 8.61 22.36 12.68
C ASN A 217 7.62 21.22 12.84
N PHE A 218 8.03 20.07 13.39
CA PHE A 218 7.13 18.96 13.73
C PHE A 218 6.07 19.36 14.75
N LYS A 219 6.44 20.04 15.85
CA LYS A 219 5.48 20.59 16.83
C LYS A 219 4.51 21.58 16.18
N LYS A 220 4.98 22.49 15.32
CA LYS A 220 4.13 23.43 14.58
C LYS A 220 3.15 22.71 13.64
N LEU A 221 3.57 21.58 13.06
CA LEU A 221 2.75 20.78 12.16
C LEU A 221 1.60 20.09 12.91
N ILE A 222 1.90 19.50 14.08
CA ILE A 222 0.88 18.84 14.91
C ILE A 222 -0.04 19.88 15.59
N SER A 223 0.45 21.06 15.95
CA SER A 223 -0.35 22.09 16.63
C SER A 223 -1.34 22.81 15.70
N LYS A 224 -1.25 22.64 14.37
CA LYS A 224 -2.24 23.23 13.47
C LYS A 224 -3.55 22.47 13.53
N ILE A 225 -4.64 23.20 13.85
CA ILE A 225 -5.98 22.63 14.00
C ILE A 225 -6.43 21.83 12.76
N THR A 226 -6.07 22.26 11.58
CA THR A 226 -6.35 21.55 10.31
C THR A 226 -5.76 20.14 10.31
N ASN A 227 -4.51 19.99 10.77
CA ASN A 227 -3.84 18.69 10.81
C ASN A 227 -4.45 17.77 11.88
N ILE A 228 -4.85 18.35 13.03
CA ILE A 228 -5.56 17.62 14.08
C ILE A 228 -6.92 17.12 13.57
N LEU A 229 -7.67 17.97 12.86
CA LEU A 229 -8.95 17.59 12.28
C LEU A 229 -8.81 16.49 11.21
N ILE A 230 -7.80 16.57 10.34
CA ILE A 230 -7.50 15.52 9.35
C ILE A 230 -7.17 14.20 10.05
N PHE A 231 -6.36 14.26 11.13
CA PHE A 231 -6.01 13.07 11.90
C PHE A 231 -7.25 12.45 12.57
N LEU A 232 -8.09 13.25 13.19
CA LEU A 232 -9.35 12.80 13.80
C LEU A 232 -10.33 12.23 12.76
N GLN A 233 -10.43 12.86 11.59
CA GLN A 233 -11.22 12.33 10.48
C GLN A 233 -10.73 10.96 10.01
N GLY A 234 -9.41 10.77 9.92
CA GLY A 234 -8.81 9.48 9.57
C GLY A 234 -9.18 8.39 10.57
N VAL A 235 -9.14 8.69 11.86
CA VAL A 235 -9.54 7.73 12.92
C VAL A 235 -11.03 7.39 12.82
N ALA A 236 -11.90 8.39 12.67
CA ALA A 236 -13.35 8.18 12.58
C ALA A 236 -13.76 7.49 11.26
N GLY A 237 -13.06 7.78 10.15
CA GLY A 237 -13.36 7.22 8.83
C GLY A 237 -12.88 5.77 8.62
N THR A 238 -12.10 5.22 9.54
CA THR A 238 -11.59 3.83 9.49
C THR A 238 -12.35 2.89 10.43
N VAL A 239 -13.30 3.39 11.20
CA VAL A 239 -14.19 2.54 12.01
C VAL A 239 -15.32 2.05 11.10
N PRO A 240 -15.45 0.73 10.88
CA PRO A 240 -16.51 0.14 10.06
C PRO A 240 -17.88 0.32 10.71
#